data_7880fe728337665a8f5dd97d1ea914d8
#
_entry.id   7880fe728337665a8f5dd97d1ea914d8
#
_cell.length_a   1.000
_cell.length_b   1.000
_cell.length_c   1.000
_cell.angle_alpha   90.00
_cell.angle_beta   90.00
_cell.angle_gamma   90.00
#
_symmetry.space_group_name_H-M   'P 1'
#
loop_
_entity.id
_entity.type
_entity.pdbx_description
1 polymer ?
#
loop_
_entity_poly.entity_id
_entity_poly.type
_entity_poly.pdbx_seq_one_letter_code
_entity_poly.pdbx_strand_id
1 'polypeptide(L)'
;MLYPIKFNPLLKSLVWGGEKIAPYKGIKTEQHHVGESWEISGVPGNESVVAEGSLAGKTVVELLEEYKEQIVGRHVYANTGNQFPLLIKFIDAASDLSIQVHPDDALAGVRHNGSKGKTEMWYVIEADKDAYLLSGLSKTITPEEYEKMVADNTITDVIARHNVKKGDVFFLPAGRIHAICGGCFIAEIQQTSDITYRIYDYGRMGLDGKPRELHTELAKDAIDFKAYSDYRTDYVTRENENTPLVECQYFTTSLLDLTQPLTQGLADRDSFTIVICTEGEGTVTVEGDNIDPQHKTVSLRQGETVLVPACATSMTVTPSGNIKVLTSYIK
;
A
#
# COMPACT_ATOMS: atom_id res chain seq x y z
N MET A 1 -20.52 -7.07 18.04
CA MET A 1 -20.70 -7.37 16.61
C MET A 1 -19.80 -6.45 15.82
N LEU A 2 -19.30 -6.87 14.66
CA LEU A 2 -18.41 -6.10 13.80
C LEU A 2 -19.19 -5.30 12.75
N TYR A 3 -18.52 -4.36 12.09
CA TYR A 3 -19.07 -3.50 11.03
C TYR A 3 -17.92 -3.10 10.10
N PRO A 4 -18.15 -2.47 8.93
CA PRO A 4 -17.08 -1.92 8.10
C PRO A 4 -16.33 -0.83 8.86
N ILE A 5 -15.02 -1.00 9.06
CA ILE A 5 -14.23 -0.22 9.99
C ILE A 5 -13.41 0.83 9.24
N LYS A 6 -13.52 2.10 9.66
CA LYS A 6 -12.61 3.18 9.28
C LYS A 6 -11.58 3.44 10.37
N PHE A 7 -10.39 3.85 9.96
CA PHE A 7 -9.30 4.21 10.86
C PHE A 7 -8.91 5.68 10.70
N ASN A 8 -8.36 6.26 11.76
CA ASN A 8 -7.71 7.56 11.67
C ASN A 8 -6.42 7.42 10.88
N PRO A 9 -6.20 8.22 9.81
CA PRO A 9 -4.98 8.15 9.04
C PRO A 9 -3.77 8.65 9.85
N LEU A 10 -2.62 8.00 9.71
CA LEU A 10 -1.37 8.44 10.30
C LEU A 10 -0.57 9.23 9.25
N LEU A 11 -0.53 10.56 9.41
CA LEU A 11 0.19 11.43 8.48
C LEU A 11 1.69 11.48 8.83
N LYS A 12 2.55 11.36 7.83
CA LYS A 12 4.01 11.38 7.95
C LYS A 12 4.59 12.52 7.13
N SER A 13 5.22 13.49 7.81
CA SER A 13 6.02 14.55 7.16
C SER A 13 7.37 13.99 6.76
N LEU A 14 7.75 14.15 5.50
CA LEU A 14 8.95 13.55 4.92
C LEU A 14 9.65 14.58 4.02
N VAL A 15 11.00 14.50 3.93
CA VAL A 15 11.81 15.47 3.19
C VAL A 15 11.43 15.60 1.71
N TRP A 16 10.81 14.57 1.14
CA TRP A 16 10.33 14.51 -0.24
C TRP A 16 8.81 14.69 -0.36
N GLY A 17 8.11 14.84 0.77
CA GLY A 17 6.65 14.91 0.82
C GLY A 17 6.07 16.17 0.19
N GLY A 18 4.85 16.03 -0.29
CA GLY A 18 4.07 17.08 -0.93
C GLY A 18 2.95 17.65 -0.06
N GLU A 19 2.01 18.31 -0.71
CA GLU A 19 0.86 18.97 -0.08
C GLU A 19 -0.49 18.46 -0.65
N LYS A 20 -0.47 17.35 -1.45
CA LYS A 20 -1.67 16.81 -2.10
C LYS A 20 -2.54 15.95 -1.17
N ILE A 21 -1.94 15.26 -0.17
CA ILE A 21 -2.67 14.29 0.68
C ILE A 21 -3.85 14.95 1.41
N ALA A 22 -3.64 16.04 2.12
CA ALA A 22 -4.68 16.67 2.93
C ALA A 22 -5.88 17.17 2.08
N PRO A 23 -5.70 17.94 1.00
CA PRO A 23 -6.82 18.32 0.13
C PRO A 23 -7.46 17.13 -0.59
N TYR A 24 -6.69 16.12 -1.01
CA TYR A 24 -7.23 14.90 -1.62
C TYR A 24 -8.17 14.15 -0.68
N LYS A 25 -7.83 14.07 0.59
CA LYS A 25 -8.65 13.44 1.64
C LYS A 25 -9.75 14.37 2.19
N GLY A 26 -9.74 15.66 1.84
CA GLY A 26 -10.66 16.66 2.41
C GLY A 26 -10.48 16.85 3.92
N ILE A 27 -9.27 16.65 4.45
CA ILE A 27 -8.93 16.84 5.85
C ILE A 27 -8.09 18.10 6.07
N LYS A 28 -8.12 18.63 7.30
CA LYS A 28 -7.26 19.74 7.71
C LYS A 28 -6.09 19.20 8.51
N THR A 29 -4.91 19.72 8.25
CA THR A 29 -3.70 19.43 9.02
C THR A 29 -2.81 20.68 9.08
N GLU A 30 -2.05 20.83 10.14
CA GLU A 30 -0.99 21.83 10.26
C GLU A 30 0.37 21.27 9.85
N GLN A 31 0.42 19.98 9.50
CA GLN A 31 1.65 19.34 9.03
C GLN A 31 1.93 19.75 7.59
N HIS A 32 3.21 20.02 7.30
CA HIS A 32 3.74 20.29 5.97
C HIS A 32 4.56 19.11 5.47
N HIS A 33 4.77 19.05 4.16
CA HIS A 33 5.53 17.97 3.53
C HIS A 33 4.99 16.58 3.89
N VAL A 34 3.65 16.43 3.88
CA VAL A 34 3.00 15.16 4.19
C VAL A 34 3.22 14.21 3.00
N GLY A 35 4.29 13.43 3.09
CA GLY A 35 4.66 12.48 2.03
C GLY A 35 3.87 11.18 2.09
N GLU A 36 3.43 10.75 3.29
CA GLU A 36 2.65 9.52 3.44
C GLU A 36 1.44 9.72 4.34
N SER A 37 0.34 9.04 3.99
CA SER A 37 -0.83 8.83 4.84
C SER A 37 -1.03 7.33 4.98
N TRP A 38 -0.79 6.79 6.18
CA TRP A 38 -0.99 5.38 6.47
C TRP A 38 -2.44 5.16 6.85
N GLU A 39 -3.16 4.44 6.02
CA GLU A 39 -4.60 4.25 6.14
C GLU A 39 -4.96 3.09 7.05
N ILE A 40 -4.26 1.96 6.90
CA ILE A 40 -4.35 0.79 7.78
C ILE A 40 -2.94 0.29 8.03
N SER A 41 -2.55 0.24 9.29
CA SER A 41 -1.20 -0.16 9.71
C SER A 41 -1.25 -1.02 10.98
N GLY A 42 -0.59 -2.18 10.94
CA GLY A 42 -0.26 -2.98 12.10
C GLY A 42 1.23 -2.88 12.50
N VAL A 43 1.95 -1.89 11.96
CA VAL A 43 3.38 -1.67 12.28
C VAL A 43 3.52 -1.23 13.73
N PRO A 44 4.37 -1.90 14.56
CA PRO A 44 4.54 -1.54 15.97
C PRO A 44 4.91 -0.06 16.18
N GLY A 45 4.17 0.61 17.07
CA GLY A 45 4.29 2.05 17.36
C GLY A 45 3.62 2.95 16.32
N ASN A 46 2.99 2.37 15.29
CA ASN A 46 2.22 3.06 14.26
C ASN A 46 0.94 2.28 13.92
N GLU A 47 0.32 1.69 14.93
CA GLU A 47 -0.92 0.95 14.77
C GLU A 47 -2.08 1.92 14.47
N SER A 48 -2.89 1.58 13.47
CA SER A 48 -4.08 2.35 13.14
C SER A 48 -5.13 2.24 14.23
N VAL A 49 -5.78 3.36 14.54
CA VAL A 49 -6.83 3.49 15.56
C VAL A 49 -8.18 3.68 14.88
N VAL A 50 -9.19 2.91 15.31
CA VAL A 50 -10.57 2.99 14.80
C VAL A 50 -11.12 4.40 15.01
N ALA A 51 -11.65 4.98 13.91
CA ALA A 51 -12.10 6.36 13.89
C ALA A 51 -13.52 6.56 14.50
N GLU A 52 -14.41 5.60 14.29
CA GLU A 52 -15.84 5.78 14.61
C GLU A 52 -16.54 4.47 14.98
N GLY A 53 -17.75 4.57 15.50
CA GLY A 53 -18.58 3.43 15.90
C GLY A 53 -18.27 2.90 17.29
N SER A 54 -18.80 1.73 17.64
CA SER A 54 -18.69 1.13 18.99
C SER A 54 -17.27 0.66 19.33
N LEU A 55 -16.38 0.55 18.34
CA LEU A 55 -14.97 0.15 18.49
C LEU A 55 -14.02 1.35 18.42
N ALA A 56 -14.54 2.59 18.32
CA ALA A 56 -13.71 3.80 18.23
C ALA A 56 -12.67 3.87 19.35
N GLY A 57 -11.43 4.24 18.99
CA GLY A 57 -10.31 4.34 19.90
C GLY A 57 -9.50 3.06 20.09
N LYS A 58 -10.00 1.89 19.67
CA LYS A 58 -9.21 0.64 19.65
C LYS A 58 -8.22 0.65 18.50
N THR A 59 -7.04 0.10 18.73
CA THR A 59 -6.06 -0.16 17.70
C THR A 59 -6.45 -1.39 16.87
N VAL A 60 -5.91 -1.52 15.66
CA VAL A 60 -6.09 -2.73 14.83
C VAL A 60 -5.56 -3.98 15.52
N VAL A 61 -4.53 -3.86 16.36
CA VAL A 61 -3.96 -4.97 17.15
C VAL A 61 -4.95 -5.41 18.23
N GLU A 62 -5.54 -4.48 18.99
CA GLU A 62 -6.58 -4.79 19.98
C GLU A 62 -7.82 -5.42 19.34
N LEU A 63 -8.19 -5.03 18.10
CA LEU A 63 -9.24 -5.70 17.36
C LEU A 63 -8.88 -7.15 17.04
N LEU A 64 -7.62 -7.41 16.64
CA LEU A 64 -7.15 -8.77 16.35
C LEU A 64 -7.07 -9.64 17.60
N GLU A 65 -6.73 -9.07 18.76
CA GLU A 65 -6.74 -9.78 20.05
C GLU A 65 -8.15 -10.19 20.47
N GLU A 66 -9.13 -9.32 20.25
CA GLU A 66 -10.52 -9.54 20.67
C GLU A 66 -11.32 -10.38 19.66
N TYR A 67 -11.21 -10.11 18.37
CA TYR A 67 -12.06 -10.70 17.32
C TYR A 67 -11.34 -11.72 16.43
N LYS A 68 -10.01 -11.77 16.44
CA LYS A 68 -9.18 -12.80 15.80
C LYS A 68 -9.58 -13.06 14.34
N GLU A 69 -9.92 -14.31 14.05
CA GLU A 69 -10.34 -14.76 12.72
C GLU A 69 -11.61 -14.08 12.19
N GLN A 70 -12.42 -13.48 13.04
CA GLN A 70 -13.58 -12.72 12.58
C GLN A 70 -13.19 -11.45 11.83
N ILE A 71 -12.01 -10.87 12.15
CA ILE A 71 -11.46 -9.70 11.44
C ILE A 71 -10.76 -10.13 10.16
N VAL A 72 -9.82 -11.08 10.23
CA VAL A 72 -8.87 -11.33 9.13
C VAL A 72 -9.07 -12.66 8.40
N GLY A 73 -9.92 -13.58 8.91
CA GLY A 73 -10.09 -14.93 8.41
C GLY A 73 -9.20 -15.94 9.16
N ARG A 74 -9.61 -17.22 9.14
CA ARG A 74 -8.94 -18.28 9.91
C ARG A 74 -7.53 -18.54 9.42
N HIS A 75 -7.35 -18.69 8.10
CA HIS A 75 -6.03 -18.98 7.54
C HIS A 75 -5.07 -17.80 7.70
N VAL A 76 -5.56 -16.56 7.56
CA VAL A 76 -4.75 -15.36 7.76
C VAL A 76 -4.33 -15.27 9.23
N TYR A 77 -5.28 -15.40 10.17
CA TYR A 77 -4.97 -15.34 11.60
C TYR A 77 -4.00 -16.44 12.05
N ALA A 78 -4.13 -17.65 11.52
CA ALA A 78 -3.19 -18.75 11.80
C ALA A 78 -1.75 -18.43 11.39
N ASN A 79 -1.56 -17.62 10.34
CA ASN A 79 -0.24 -17.26 9.80
C ASN A 79 0.33 -15.96 10.41
N THR A 80 -0.54 -15.04 10.86
CA THR A 80 -0.11 -13.69 11.28
C THR A 80 -0.38 -13.40 12.76
N GLY A 81 -1.23 -14.19 13.42
CA GLY A 81 -1.64 -13.92 14.79
C GLY A 81 -2.26 -12.53 14.93
N ASN A 82 -1.80 -11.77 15.91
CA ASN A 82 -2.27 -10.41 16.19
C ASN A 82 -1.58 -9.33 15.32
N GLN A 83 -0.77 -9.71 14.34
CA GLN A 83 -0.18 -8.76 13.39
C GLN A 83 -1.11 -8.58 12.19
N PHE A 84 -1.60 -7.37 11.95
CA PHE A 84 -2.35 -7.08 10.73
C PHE A 84 -1.41 -7.19 9.51
N PRO A 85 -1.76 -7.98 8.47
CA PRO A 85 -0.77 -8.44 7.48
C PRO A 85 -0.39 -7.43 6.41
N LEU A 86 -1.19 -6.37 6.21
CA LEU A 86 -0.97 -5.38 5.16
C LEU A 86 -0.80 -3.98 5.74
N LEU A 87 -0.03 -3.16 5.04
CA LEU A 87 0.08 -1.72 5.26
C LEU A 87 -0.42 -1.01 4.00
N ILE A 88 -1.39 -0.11 4.18
CA ILE A 88 -2.02 0.65 3.11
C ILE A 88 -1.67 2.12 3.25
N LYS A 89 -1.19 2.73 2.16
CA LYS A 89 -0.75 4.12 2.16
C LYS A 89 -1.25 4.89 0.94
N PHE A 90 -1.40 6.21 1.13
CA PHE A 90 -1.27 7.17 0.06
C PHE A 90 0.10 7.83 0.15
N ILE A 91 0.77 8.02 -0.99
CA ILE A 91 2.10 8.61 -1.07
C ILE A 91 2.07 9.78 -2.05
N ASP A 92 2.49 10.95 -1.58
CA ASP A 92 2.62 12.18 -2.37
C ASP A 92 4.09 12.57 -2.46
N ALA A 93 4.70 12.33 -3.61
CA ALA A 93 6.09 12.64 -3.90
C ALA A 93 6.21 14.01 -4.57
N ALA A 94 6.57 15.06 -3.81
CA ALA A 94 6.94 16.36 -4.39
C ALA A 94 8.35 16.33 -4.99
N SER A 95 9.23 15.46 -4.51
CA SER A 95 10.54 15.17 -5.08
C SER A 95 10.84 13.67 -5.01
N ASP A 96 11.88 13.21 -5.69
CA ASP A 96 12.21 11.80 -5.79
C ASP A 96 12.47 11.17 -4.42
N LEU A 97 11.86 10.04 -4.13
CA LEU A 97 12.23 9.19 -3.01
C LEU A 97 13.61 8.57 -3.25
N SER A 98 14.25 8.09 -2.20
CA SER A 98 15.50 7.34 -2.35
C SER A 98 15.31 6.12 -3.24
N ILE A 99 16.32 5.79 -4.03
CA ILE A 99 16.41 4.48 -4.69
C ILE A 99 16.64 3.44 -3.61
N GLN A 100 15.80 2.41 -3.59
CA GLN A 100 15.71 1.45 -2.50
C GLN A 100 15.35 0.06 -2.98
N VAL A 101 15.55 -0.91 -2.09
CA VAL A 101 15.09 -2.29 -2.26
C VAL A 101 14.59 -2.81 -0.91
N HIS A 102 13.69 -3.77 -0.95
CA HIS A 102 13.17 -4.42 0.25
C HIS A 102 13.57 -5.90 0.28
N PRO A 103 13.94 -6.44 1.47
CA PRO A 103 14.20 -7.86 1.63
C PRO A 103 12.92 -8.69 1.48
N ASP A 104 13.06 -9.97 1.14
CA ASP A 104 11.99 -10.96 1.27
C ASP A 104 11.80 -11.41 2.74
N ASP A 105 10.79 -12.28 2.99
CA ASP A 105 10.48 -12.77 4.33
C ASP A 105 11.65 -13.53 4.97
N ALA A 106 12.41 -14.30 4.18
CA ALA A 106 13.52 -15.09 4.68
C ALA A 106 14.67 -14.19 5.15
N LEU A 107 15.06 -13.23 4.33
CA LEU A 107 16.13 -12.29 4.62
C LEU A 107 15.74 -11.33 5.77
N ALA A 108 14.52 -10.81 5.73
CA ALA A 108 13.98 -9.93 6.76
C ALA A 108 13.90 -10.66 8.11
N GLY A 109 13.40 -11.89 8.11
CA GLY A 109 13.29 -12.72 9.32
C GLY A 109 14.63 -12.96 10.02
N VAL A 110 15.68 -13.21 9.24
CA VAL A 110 17.03 -13.42 9.79
C VAL A 110 17.67 -12.12 10.29
N ARG A 111 17.54 -11.03 9.53
CA ARG A 111 18.25 -9.76 9.81
C ARG A 111 17.52 -8.82 10.76
N HIS A 112 16.21 -8.93 10.83
CA HIS A 112 15.36 -8.00 11.55
C HIS A 112 14.41 -8.70 12.53
N ASN A 113 14.95 -9.65 13.30
CA ASN A 113 14.30 -10.30 14.45
C ASN A 113 12.90 -10.88 14.13
N GLY A 114 12.75 -11.59 13.02
CA GLY A 114 11.49 -12.21 12.62
C GLY A 114 10.53 -11.29 11.87
N SER A 115 10.98 -10.11 11.45
CA SER A 115 10.19 -9.20 10.63
C SER A 115 9.82 -9.81 9.28
N LYS A 116 8.77 -9.28 8.66
CA LYS A 116 8.33 -9.67 7.33
C LYS A 116 9.08 -8.91 6.25
N GLY A 117 9.14 -9.51 5.07
CA GLY A 117 9.58 -8.85 3.85
C GLY A 117 8.61 -7.76 3.41
N LYS A 118 8.93 -7.12 2.30
CA LYS A 118 8.11 -6.03 1.77
C LYS A 118 7.90 -6.18 0.27
N THR A 119 6.93 -7.01 -0.09
CA THR A 119 6.34 -7.04 -1.43
C THR A 119 5.21 -6.03 -1.47
N GLU A 120 5.14 -5.24 -2.55
CA GLU A 120 4.20 -4.13 -2.69
C GLU A 120 3.64 -4.00 -4.09
N MET A 121 2.58 -3.22 -4.23
CA MET A 121 2.09 -2.72 -5.50
C MET A 121 1.76 -1.24 -5.40
N TRP A 122 1.86 -0.54 -6.53
CA TRP A 122 1.46 0.85 -6.67
C TRP A 122 0.34 0.99 -7.69
N TYR A 123 -0.64 1.83 -7.35
CA TYR A 123 -1.65 2.35 -8.26
C TYR A 123 -1.45 3.85 -8.37
N VAL A 124 -1.20 4.36 -9.57
CA VAL A 124 -0.99 5.80 -9.80
C VAL A 124 -2.35 6.52 -9.79
N ILE A 125 -2.58 7.32 -8.76
CA ILE A 125 -3.80 8.13 -8.61
C ILE A 125 -3.71 9.40 -9.46
N GLU A 126 -2.56 10.09 -9.39
CA GLU A 126 -2.24 11.26 -10.19
C GLU A 126 -0.77 11.23 -10.58
N ALA A 127 -0.46 11.81 -11.72
CA ALA A 127 0.91 12.03 -12.18
C ALA A 127 0.99 13.42 -12.83
N ASP A 128 1.98 14.21 -12.42
CA ASP A 128 2.29 15.48 -13.07
C ASP A 128 2.82 15.22 -14.49
N LYS A 129 2.85 16.27 -15.32
CA LYS A 129 3.43 16.15 -16.66
C LYS A 129 4.89 15.66 -16.55
N ASP A 130 5.23 14.64 -17.34
CA ASP A 130 6.55 14.02 -17.41
C ASP A 130 7.00 13.30 -16.11
N ALA A 131 6.08 13.09 -15.14
CA ALA A 131 6.33 12.27 -13.95
C ALA A 131 6.69 10.83 -14.33
N TYR A 132 7.53 10.21 -13.50
CA TYR A 132 8.01 8.86 -13.74
C TYR A 132 8.24 8.09 -12.45
N LEU A 133 8.29 6.78 -12.58
CA LEU A 133 8.72 5.85 -11.54
C LEU A 133 9.99 5.13 -11.98
N LEU A 134 10.79 4.71 -11.03
CA LEU A 134 11.89 3.79 -11.23
C LEU A 134 11.46 2.41 -10.72
N SER A 135 11.53 1.40 -11.57
CA SER A 135 11.18 0.02 -11.20
C SER A 135 12.01 -0.97 -11.99
N GLY A 136 12.86 -1.72 -11.28
CA GLY A 136 13.73 -2.74 -11.84
C GLY A 136 14.97 -2.20 -12.55
N LEU A 137 15.71 -3.11 -13.15
CA LEU A 137 16.94 -2.82 -13.87
C LEU A 137 16.68 -2.74 -15.39
N SER A 138 17.32 -1.79 -16.09
CA SER A 138 17.27 -1.66 -17.55
C SER A 138 18.16 -2.68 -18.25
N LYS A 139 19.13 -3.25 -17.54
CA LYS A 139 19.99 -4.38 -17.96
C LYS A 139 20.34 -5.25 -16.76
N THR A 140 20.52 -6.54 -16.98
CA THR A 140 21.04 -7.46 -15.96
C THR A 140 22.47 -7.05 -15.60
N ILE A 141 22.76 -7.00 -14.31
CA ILE A 141 24.10 -6.72 -13.76
C ILE A 141 24.49 -7.79 -12.75
N THR A 142 25.78 -7.86 -12.41
CA THR A 142 26.25 -8.74 -11.33
C THR A 142 26.32 -7.99 -10.00
N PRO A 143 26.42 -8.70 -8.85
CA PRO A 143 26.67 -8.08 -7.56
C PRO A 143 27.95 -7.21 -7.54
N GLU A 144 29.02 -7.63 -8.23
CA GLU A 144 30.28 -6.90 -8.33
C GLU A 144 30.12 -5.61 -9.17
N GLU A 145 29.34 -5.66 -10.26
CA GLU A 145 28.98 -4.47 -11.03
C GLU A 145 28.15 -3.49 -10.20
N TYR A 146 27.21 -4.00 -9.39
CA TYR A 146 26.43 -3.17 -8.46
C TYR A 146 27.35 -2.45 -7.47
N GLU A 147 28.25 -3.16 -6.78
CA GLU A 147 29.20 -2.56 -5.83
C GLU A 147 30.01 -1.44 -6.48
N LYS A 148 30.51 -1.69 -7.69
CA LYS A 148 31.26 -0.67 -8.45
C LYS A 148 30.40 0.54 -8.79
N MET A 149 29.17 0.32 -9.28
CA MET A 149 28.26 1.41 -9.66
C MET A 149 27.83 2.26 -8.44
N VAL A 150 27.65 1.63 -7.28
CA VAL A 150 27.40 2.36 -6.03
C VAL A 150 28.61 3.21 -5.65
N ALA A 151 29.83 2.65 -5.68
CA ALA A 151 31.07 3.37 -5.36
C ALA A 151 31.33 4.55 -6.33
N ASP A 152 31.00 4.36 -7.61
CA ASP A 152 31.18 5.37 -8.66
C ASP A 152 29.99 6.35 -8.77
N ASN A 153 28.92 6.19 -7.94
CA ASN A 153 27.66 6.95 -8.01
C ASN A 153 26.95 6.86 -9.37
N THR A 154 27.05 5.73 -10.07
CA THR A 154 26.45 5.48 -11.39
C THR A 154 25.32 4.47 -11.36
N ILE A 155 24.87 4.03 -10.19
CA ILE A 155 23.78 3.03 -10.05
C ILE A 155 22.48 3.49 -10.73
N THR A 156 22.23 4.78 -10.79
CA THR A 156 21.07 5.37 -11.46
C THR A 156 21.01 5.08 -12.95
N ASP A 157 22.17 4.85 -13.62
CA ASP A 157 22.26 4.66 -15.06
C ASP A 157 21.68 3.33 -15.54
N VAL A 158 21.48 2.41 -14.59
CA VAL A 158 21.00 1.05 -14.90
C VAL A 158 19.62 0.74 -14.33
N ILE A 159 18.94 1.73 -13.72
CA ILE A 159 17.57 1.54 -13.23
C ILE A 159 16.58 1.92 -14.34
N ALA A 160 15.58 1.08 -14.53
CA ALA A 160 14.57 1.29 -15.56
C ALA A 160 13.61 2.41 -15.16
N ARG A 161 13.48 3.41 -16.05
CA ARG A 161 12.58 4.56 -15.90
C ARG A 161 11.29 4.33 -16.68
N HIS A 162 10.16 4.59 -16.03
CA HIS A 162 8.82 4.43 -16.60
C HIS A 162 8.06 5.74 -16.46
N ASN A 163 7.81 6.44 -17.56
CA ASN A 163 6.87 7.57 -17.56
C ASN A 163 5.48 7.04 -17.18
N VAL A 164 4.79 7.73 -16.28
CA VAL A 164 3.54 7.27 -15.72
C VAL A 164 2.40 8.23 -15.95
N LYS A 165 1.20 7.68 -15.89
CA LYS A 165 -0.06 8.38 -15.94
C LYS A 165 -1.04 7.77 -14.93
N LYS A 166 -2.09 8.51 -14.62
CA LYS A 166 -3.21 8.01 -13.80
C LYS A 166 -3.70 6.64 -14.28
N GLY A 167 -3.89 5.72 -13.34
CA GLY A 167 -4.32 4.36 -13.57
C GLY A 167 -3.19 3.37 -13.86
N ASP A 168 -1.95 3.81 -14.01
CA ASP A 168 -0.84 2.86 -14.17
C ASP A 168 -0.65 2.03 -12.88
N VAL A 169 -0.31 0.75 -13.05
CA VAL A 169 -0.09 -0.20 -11.96
C VAL A 169 1.29 -0.82 -12.08
N PHE A 170 1.97 -0.93 -10.94
CA PHE A 170 3.26 -1.61 -10.83
C PHE A 170 3.21 -2.62 -9.70
N PHE A 171 3.68 -3.84 -9.98
CA PHE A 171 3.91 -4.86 -8.96
C PHE A 171 5.40 -4.93 -8.66
N LEU A 172 5.75 -4.79 -7.38
CA LEU A 172 7.12 -4.73 -6.89
C LEU A 172 7.36 -5.88 -5.89
N PRO A 173 7.73 -7.06 -6.36
CA PRO A 173 8.14 -8.13 -5.45
C PRO A 173 9.37 -7.70 -4.66
N ALA A 174 9.53 -8.24 -3.45
CA ALA A 174 10.78 -8.09 -2.69
C ALA A 174 11.99 -8.36 -3.61
N GLY A 175 13.08 -7.61 -3.44
CA GLY A 175 14.25 -7.65 -4.30
C GLY A 175 14.23 -6.71 -5.50
N ARG A 176 13.08 -6.11 -5.86
CA ARG A 176 12.99 -5.14 -6.95
C ARG A 176 13.56 -3.79 -6.51
N ILE A 177 14.63 -3.31 -7.18
CA ILE A 177 15.11 -1.93 -7.03
C ILE A 177 14.04 -0.99 -7.56
N HIS A 178 13.70 0.08 -6.81
CA HIS A 178 12.68 1.03 -7.21
C HIS A 178 12.81 2.39 -6.53
N ALA A 179 12.10 3.39 -7.07
CA ALA A 179 11.82 4.66 -6.42
C ALA A 179 10.55 5.31 -6.98
N ILE A 180 9.76 5.94 -6.13
CA ILE A 180 8.71 6.86 -6.53
C ILE A 180 9.38 8.21 -6.79
N CYS A 181 9.14 8.81 -7.96
CA CYS A 181 9.77 10.07 -8.32
C CYS A 181 8.80 11.24 -8.22
N GLY A 182 9.35 12.47 -8.18
CA GLY A 182 8.59 13.67 -7.99
C GLY A 182 7.45 13.85 -8.99
N GLY A 183 6.32 14.37 -8.52
CA GLY A 183 5.10 14.53 -9.29
C GLY A 183 4.16 13.32 -9.30
N CYS A 184 4.52 12.22 -8.64
CA CYS A 184 3.67 11.03 -8.51
C CYS A 184 2.86 11.09 -7.21
N PHE A 185 1.56 10.78 -7.33
CA PHE A 185 0.66 10.53 -6.21
C PHE A 185 0.05 9.15 -6.36
N ILE A 186 0.30 8.25 -5.42
CA ILE A 186 -0.03 6.84 -5.56
C ILE A 186 -0.77 6.27 -4.33
N ALA A 187 -1.52 5.18 -4.53
CA ALA A 187 -1.90 4.25 -3.48
C ALA A 187 -0.91 3.08 -3.47
N GLU A 188 -0.38 2.76 -2.29
CA GLU A 188 0.52 1.64 -2.05
C GLU A 188 -0.16 0.59 -1.18
N ILE A 189 -0.12 -0.65 -1.62
CA ILE A 189 -0.58 -1.83 -0.89
C ILE A 189 0.63 -2.73 -0.72
N GLN A 190 1.00 -3.05 0.53
CA GLN A 190 2.21 -3.78 0.85
C GLN A 190 2.04 -4.72 2.04
N GLN A 191 2.96 -5.67 2.21
CA GLN A 191 3.11 -6.41 3.46
C GLN A 191 3.38 -5.44 4.62
N THR A 192 2.95 -5.81 5.84
CA THR A 192 3.23 -5.03 7.05
C THR A 192 4.72 -5.08 7.38
N SER A 193 5.47 -4.16 6.80
CA SER A 193 6.91 -3.96 7.00
C SER A 193 7.26 -2.52 6.65
N ASP A 194 8.19 -1.93 7.39
CA ASP A 194 8.79 -0.63 7.11
C ASP A 194 10.30 -0.72 6.80
N ILE A 195 10.79 -1.95 6.59
CA ILE A 195 12.20 -2.23 6.31
C ILE A 195 12.55 -1.75 4.90
N THR A 196 13.50 -0.82 4.83
CA THR A 196 13.99 -0.23 3.59
C THR A 196 15.51 -0.25 3.55
N TYR A 197 16.09 -0.88 2.53
CA TYR A 197 17.50 -0.77 2.22
C TYR A 197 17.70 0.33 1.19
N ARG A 198 18.13 1.50 1.67
CA ARG A 198 18.38 2.69 0.85
C ARG A 198 19.70 2.54 0.12
N ILE A 199 19.68 2.65 -1.21
CA ILE A 199 20.85 2.48 -2.07
C ILE A 199 21.43 3.85 -2.47
N TYR A 200 20.56 4.80 -2.82
CA TYR A 200 20.97 6.14 -3.26
C TYR A 200 19.93 7.18 -2.83
N ASP A 201 20.39 8.33 -2.36
CA ASP A 201 19.51 9.40 -1.82
C ASP A 201 19.89 10.80 -2.30
N TYR A 202 20.50 10.92 -3.46
CA TYR A 202 20.80 12.19 -4.11
C TYR A 202 21.68 13.14 -3.28
N GLY A 203 22.35 12.66 -2.23
CA GLY A 203 23.15 13.49 -1.31
C GLY A 203 22.34 14.47 -0.46
N ARG A 204 21.01 14.33 -0.40
CA ARG A 204 20.15 15.27 0.36
C ARG A 204 20.18 15.02 1.86
N MET A 205 19.89 16.10 2.60
CA MET A 205 19.71 16.06 4.05
C MET A 205 18.28 15.64 4.40
N GLY A 206 18.13 14.89 5.49
CA GLY A 206 16.84 14.64 6.10
C GLY A 206 16.27 15.86 6.82
N LEU A 207 15.06 15.75 7.37
CA LEU A 207 14.41 16.82 8.15
C LEU A 207 15.20 17.19 9.42
N ASP A 208 16.03 16.29 9.92
CA ASP A 208 16.94 16.50 11.06
C ASP A 208 18.27 17.19 10.68
N GLY A 209 18.44 17.56 9.41
CA GLY A 209 19.64 18.18 8.88
C GLY A 209 20.83 17.24 8.72
N LYS A 210 20.64 15.92 8.78
CA LYS A 210 21.67 14.91 8.57
C LYS A 210 21.40 14.11 7.30
N PRO A 211 22.44 13.61 6.60
CA PRO A 211 22.25 12.65 5.52
C PRO A 211 21.53 11.40 6.04
N ARG A 212 20.57 10.88 5.26
CA ARG A 212 19.95 9.60 5.60
C ARG A 212 20.93 8.45 5.36
N GLU A 213 20.91 7.48 6.24
CA GLU A 213 21.77 6.30 6.15
C GLU A 213 21.53 5.53 4.85
N LEU A 214 22.61 5.10 4.21
CA LEU A 214 22.60 4.20 3.06
C LEU A 214 22.89 2.76 3.53
N HIS A 215 22.20 1.80 2.93
CA HIS A 215 22.27 0.37 3.30
C HIS A 215 22.78 -0.47 2.10
N THR A 216 23.81 0.03 1.42
CA THR A 216 24.29 -0.53 0.14
C THR A 216 24.74 -1.99 0.25
N GLU A 217 25.42 -2.34 1.35
CA GLU A 217 25.84 -3.73 1.62
C GLU A 217 24.65 -4.65 1.92
N LEU A 218 23.66 -4.18 2.71
CA LEU A 218 22.46 -4.96 3.00
C LEU A 218 21.60 -5.14 1.75
N ALA A 219 21.55 -4.12 0.90
CA ALA A 219 20.79 -4.12 -0.34
C ALA A 219 21.31 -5.16 -1.33
N LYS A 220 22.63 -5.37 -1.40
CA LYS A 220 23.25 -6.34 -2.30
C LYS A 220 22.66 -7.74 -2.18
N ASP A 221 22.38 -8.20 -0.97
CA ASP A 221 21.82 -9.53 -0.74
C ASP A 221 20.31 -9.60 -1.00
N ALA A 222 19.64 -8.46 -1.07
CA ALA A 222 18.21 -8.40 -1.33
C ALA A 222 17.88 -8.24 -2.82
N ILE A 223 18.77 -7.63 -3.62
CA ILE A 223 18.48 -7.24 -5.00
C ILE A 223 18.30 -8.44 -5.93
N ASP A 224 17.23 -8.42 -6.71
CA ASP A 224 17.13 -9.20 -7.95
C ASP A 224 17.87 -8.48 -9.08
N PHE A 225 19.05 -8.99 -9.43
CA PHE A 225 19.96 -8.39 -10.40
C PHE A 225 19.55 -8.61 -11.87
N LYS A 226 18.41 -9.25 -12.12
CA LYS A 226 17.92 -9.53 -13.48
C LYS A 226 17.10 -8.35 -14.00
N ALA A 227 17.31 -8.04 -15.29
CA ALA A 227 16.39 -7.18 -16.02
C ALA A 227 15.25 -8.00 -16.61
N TYR A 228 14.06 -7.40 -16.61
CA TYR A 228 12.85 -7.97 -17.21
C TYR A 228 12.37 -7.08 -18.36
N SER A 229 11.62 -7.65 -19.28
CA SER A 229 11.11 -6.94 -20.46
C SER A 229 10.00 -5.95 -20.10
N ASP A 230 9.29 -6.20 -19.01
CA ASP A 230 8.19 -5.37 -18.54
C ASP A 230 8.13 -5.31 -17.01
N TYR A 231 7.75 -4.15 -16.48
CA TYR A 231 7.62 -3.86 -15.06
C TYR A 231 6.25 -3.27 -14.71
N ARG A 232 5.49 -2.86 -15.73
CA ARG A 232 4.12 -2.35 -15.58
C ARG A 232 3.14 -3.52 -15.65
N THR A 233 2.11 -3.47 -14.82
CA THR A 233 1.00 -4.42 -14.89
C THR A 233 0.00 -3.93 -15.92
N ASP A 234 -0.18 -4.70 -16.99
CA ASP A 234 -1.20 -4.43 -18.00
C ASP A 234 -2.56 -4.94 -17.53
N TYR A 235 -3.60 -4.11 -17.69
CA TYR A 235 -4.97 -4.48 -17.42
C TYR A 235 -5.94 -3.68 -18.29
N VAL A 236 -7.16 -4.18 -18.42
CA VAL A 236 -8.25 -3.48 -19.12
C VAL A 236 -9.37 -3.24 -18.12
N THR A 237 -9.63 -1.95 -17.85
CA THR A 237 -10.73 -1.56 -16.96
C THR A 237 -12.06 -2.03 -17.52
N ARG A 238 -12.88 -2.61 -16.66
CA ARG A 238 -14.25 -3.02 -16.95
C ARG A 238 -15.19 -2.24 -16.04
N GLU A 239 -16.01 -1.39 -16.66
CA GLU A 239 -17.00 -0.60 -15.93
C GLU A 239 -18.06 -1.52 -15.29
N ASN A 240 -18.37 -1.26 -14.02
CA ASN A 240 -19.34 -2.04 -13.22
C ASN A 240 -18.99 -3.53 -13.05
N GLU A 241 -17.71 -3.90 -13.21
CA GLU A 241 -17.21 -5.25 -13.02
C GLU A 241 -15.92 -5.23 -12.16
N ASN A 242 -15.57 -6.40 -11.63
CA ASN A 242 -14.28 -6.57 -10.97
C ASN A 242 -13.16 -6.67 -12.01
N THR A 243 -12.20 -5.74 -11.97
CA THR A 243 -11.02 -5.74 -12.82
C THR A 243 -9.80 -6.19 -12.01
N PRO A 244 -9.29 -7.42 -12.19
CA PRO A 244 -8.09 -7.88 -11.50
C PRO A 244 -6.87 -7.02 -11.87
N LEU A 245 -6.03 -6.66 -10.90
CA LEU A 245 -4.80 -5.91 -11.08
C LEU A 245 -3.57 -6.75 -10.74
N VAL A 246 -3.46 -7.18 -9.48
CA VAL A 246 -2.32 -7.94 -8.96
C VAL A 246 -2.82 -9.11 -8.12
N GLU A 247 -2.25 -10.27 -8.34
CA GLU A 247 -2.40 -11.44 -7.49
C GLU A 247 -1.02 -12.00 -7.14
N CYS A 248 -0.72 -12.09 -5.86
CA CYS A 248 0.52 -12.65 -5.37
C CYS A 248 0.28 -13.44 -4.06
N GLN A 249 1.33 -13.99 -3.49
CA GLN A 249 1.29 -14.74 -2.23
C GLN A 249 0.74 -13.92 -1.06
N TYR A 250 0.89 -12.59 -1.08
CA TYR A 250 0.63 -11.72 0.06
C TYR A 250 -0.67 -10.94 -0.04
N PHE A 251 -1.15 -10.70 -1.25
CA PHE A 251 -2.43 -10.02 -1.48
C PHE A 251 -2.95 -10.24 -2.89
N THR A 252 -4.25 -10.07 -3.02
CA THR A 252 -4.96 -10.01 -4.31
C THR A 252 -5.67 -8.66 -4.37
N THR A 253 -5.37 -7.86 -5.39
CA THR A 253 -5.96 -6.52 -5.57
C THR A 253 -6.68 -6.40 -6.89
N SER A 254 -7.86 -5.80 -6.85
CA SER A 254 -8.70 -5.49 -8.02
C SER A 254 -9.16 -4.04 -7.99
N LEU A 255 -9.49 -3.51 -9.16
CA LEU A 255 -10.15 -2.21 -9.35
C LEU A 255 -11.65 -2.43 -9.60
N LEU A 256 -12.48 -1.65 -8.92
CA LEU A 256 -13.89 -1.46 -9.24
C LEU A 256 -14.10 -0.02 -9.73
N ASP A 257 -14.54 0.15 -10.96
CA ASP A 257 -14.92 1.43 -11.58
C ASP A 257 -16.45 1.39 -11.79
N LEU A 258 -17.18 2.05 -10.89
CA LEU A 258 -18.62 1.84 -10.76
C LEU A 258 -19.43 3.09 -10.99
N THR A 259 -20.47 2.95 -11.80
CA THR A 259 -21.61 3.88 -11.96
C THR A 259 -22.91 3.27 -11.44
N GLN A 260 -22.89 1.99 -11.07
CA GLN A 260 -24.00 1.22 -10.51
C GLN A 260 -23.52 0.38 -9.31
N PRO A 261 -24.43 -0.01 -8.40
CA PRO A 261 -24.05 -0.88 -7.29
C PRO A 261 -23.49 -2.22 -7.76
N LEU A 262 -22.40 -2.66 -7.12
CA LEU A 262 -21.80 -3.96 -7.34
C LEU A 262 -21.71 -4.73 -6.02
N THR A 263 -22.28 -5.94 -6.01
CA THR A 263 -22.19 -6.85 -4.87
C THR A 263 -21.17 -7.95 -5.13
N GLN A 264 -20.27 -8.16 -4.19
CA GLN A 264 -19.32 -9.29 -4.16
C GLN A 264 -19.68 -10.25 -3.04
N GLY A 265 -19.77 -11.56 -3.36
CA GLY A 265 -19.82 -12.62 -2.35
C GLY A 265 -18.47 -12.76 -1.67
N LEU A 266 -18.46 -12.85 -0.33
CA LEU A 266 -17.24 -12.97 0.49
C LEU A 266 -17.20 -14.28 1.28
N ALA A 267 -18.28 -15.06 1.33
CA ALA A 267 -18.42 -16.24 2.18
C ALA A 267 -17.30 -17.29 2.00
N ASP A 268 -16.82 -17.46 0.77
CA ASP A 268 -15.79 -18.44 0.43
C ASP A 268 -14.36 -17.86 0.50
N ARG A 269 -14.22 -16.58 0.86
CA ARG A 269 -12.92 -15.89 0.83
C ARG A 269 -12.04 -16.22 2.04
N ASP A 270 -12.65 -16.48 3.22
CA ASP A 270 -11.97 -16.62 4.53
C ASP A 270 -10.90 -15.55 4.79
N SER A 271 -11.19 -14.32 4.40
CA SER A 271 -10.27 -13.17 4.51
C SER A 271 -11.05 -11.88 4.65
N PHE A 272 -10.44 -10.89 5.27
CA PHE A 272 -10.90 -9.50 5.22
C PHE A 272 -10.90 -8.95 3.79
N THR A 273 -11.53 -7.80 3.59
CA THR A 273 -11.38 -7.02 2.37
C THR A 273 -11.11 -5.56 2.73
N ILE A 274 -10.02 -5.01 2.20
CA ILE A 274 -9.75 -3.57 2.27
C ILE A 274 -10.36 -2.92 1.05
N VAL A 275 -11.08 -1.80 1.24
CA VAL A 275 -11.68 -0.99 0.17
C VAL A 275 -11.06 0.40 0.25
N ILE A 276 -10.30 0.79 -0.78
CA ILE A 276 -9.57 2.07 -0.86
C ILE A 276 -10.23 2.92 -1.93
N CYS A 277 -10.83 4.04 -1.56
CA CYS A 277 -11.47 4.94 -2.54
C CYS A 277 -10.44 5.87 -3.16
N THR A 278 -10.24 5.72 -4.46
CA THR A 278 -9.32 6.56 -5.24
C THR A 278 -10.02 7.71 -5.96
N GLU A 279 -11.31 7.60 -6.24
CA GLU A 279 -12.11 8.66 -6.89
C GLU A 279 -13.58 8.56 -6.48
N GLY A 280 -14.26 9.72 -6.42
CA GLY A 280 -15.69 9.80 -6.20
C GLY A 280 -16.12 9.48 -4.78
N GLU A 281 -17.38 9.10 -4.63
CA GLU A 281 -17.98 8.80 -3.33
C GLU A 281 -19.14 7.80 -3.45
N GLY A 282 -19.48 7.17 -2.33
CA GLY A 282 -20.54 6.19 -2.25
C GLY A 282 -20.69 5.59 -0.86
N THR A 283 -21.16 4.35 -0.80
CA THR A 283 -21.27 3.59 0.44
C THR A 283 -20.73 2.17 0.27
N VAL A 284 -20.27 1.60 1.37
CA VAL A 284 -19.96 0.18 1.51
C VAL A 284 -20.95 -0.43 2.48
N THR A 285 -21.74 -1.38 2.02
CA THR A 285 -22.70 -2.15 2.84
C THR A 285 -22.25 -3.60 2.91
N VAL A 286 -22.23 -4.18 4.09
CA VAL A 286 -21.85 -5.58 4.31
C VAL A 286 -22.99 -6.35 4.96
N GLU A 287 -23.07 -7.66 4.68
CA GLU A 287 -24.01 -8.59 5.32
C GLU A 287 -23.22 -9.72 5.98
N GLY A 288 -23.78 -10.32 7.04
CA GLY A 288 -23.20 -11.45 7.77
C GLY A 288 -23.81 -11.61 9.17
N ASP A 289 -23.81 -12.81 9.73
CA ASP A 289 -24.45 -13.12 11.02
C ASP A 289 -23.80 -12.40 12.20
N ASN A 290 -22.49 -12.08 12.11
CA ASN A 290 -21.73 -11.36 13.12
C ASN A 290 -21.56 -9.87 12.82
N ILE A 291 -22.28 -9.36 11.83
CA ILE A 291 -22.31 -7.95 11.45
C ILE A 291 -23.41 -7.23 12.21
N ASP A 292 -23.08 -6.04 12.75
CA ASP A 292 -24.04 -5.16 13.41
C ASP A 292 -25.04 -4.59 12.39
N PRO A 293 -26.33 -4.96 12.47
CA PRO A 293 -27.32 -4.54 11.48
C PRO A 293 -27.57 -3.01 11.49
N GLN A 294 -27.21 -2.31 12.57
CA GLN A 294 -27.38 -0.85 12.68
C GLN A 294 -26.19 -0.09 12.05
N HIS A 295 -25.03 -0.74 11.92
CA HIS A 295 -23.80 -0.13 11.43
C HIS A 295 -23.20 -0.85 10.20
N LYS A 296 -23.99 -1.70 9.52
CA LYS A 296 -23.53 -2.47 8.36
C LYS A 296 -23.21 -1.65 7.12
N THR A 297 -23.54 -0.38 7.11
CA THR A 297 -23.27 0.55 5.99
C THR A 297 -22.42 1.71 6.47
N VAL A 298 -21.37 2.00 5.71
CA VAL A 298 -20.48 3.14 5.95
C VAL A 298 -20.37 3.98 4.67
N SER A 299 -20.29 5.31 4.82
CA SER A 299 -19.95 6.20 3.70
C SER A 299 -18.50 5.98 3.28
N LEU A 300 -18.20 6.18 2.00
CA LEU A 300 -16.85 6.07 1.47
C LEU A 300 -16.66 7.16 0.42
N ARG A 301 -15.61 7.97 0.56
CA ARG A 301 -15.25 9.02 -0.39
C ARG A 301 -13.75 8.95 -0.74
N GLN A 302 -13.39 9.65 -1.78
CA GLN A 302 -11.99 9.78 -2.21
C GLN A 302 -11.04 10.01 -1.03
N GLY A 303 -9.94 9.26 -0.98
CA GLY A 303 -8.94 9.33 0.07
C GLY A 303 -9.29 8.59 1.36
N GLU A 304 -10.43 7.90 1.42
CA GLU A 304 -10.80 7.06 2.56
C GLU A 304 -10.57 5.57 2.30
N THR A 305 -10.37 4.84 3.37
CA THR A 305 -10.15 3.39 3.36
C THR A 305 -11.04 2.73 4.40
N VAL A 306 -11.63 1.58 4.04
CA VAL A 306 -12.50 0.79 4.90
C VAL A 306 -11.97 -0.64 4.98
N LEU A 307 -11.94 -1.19 6.20
CA LEU A 307 -11.71 -2.61 6.46
C LEU A 307 -13.06 -3.31 6.59
N VAL A 308 -13.38 -4.21 5.67
CA VAL A 308 -14.50 -5.13 5.75
C VAL A 308 -14.02 -6.40 6.46
N PRO A 309 -14.59 -6.75 7.63
CA PRO A 309 -14.14 -7.92 8.41
C PRO A 309 -14.44 -9.23 7.70
N ALA A 310 -13.63 -10.25 7.93
CA ALA A 310 -13.74 -11.57 7.31
C ALA A 310 -15.06 -12.31 7.65
N CYS A 311 -15.73 -11.93 8.73
CA CYS A 311 -17.05 -12.49 9.06
C CYS A 311 -18.20 -11.97 8.18
N ALA A 312 -17.94 -11.00 7.30
CA ALA A 312 -18.90 -10.54 6.30
C ALA A 312 -19.06 -11.61 5.20
N THR A 313 -20.29 -11.92 4.81
CA THR A 313 -20.61 -12.89 3.76
C THR A 313 -20.80 -12.25 2.39
N SER A 314 -21.09 -10.94 2.36
CA SER A 314 -21.12 -10.14 1.14
C SER A 314 -20.78 -8.69 1.42
N MET A 315 -20.37 -7.99 0.36
CA MET A 315 -20.08 -6.57 0.34
C MET A 315 -20.71 -5.95 -0.91
N THR A 316 -21.43 -4.84 -0.74
CA THR A 316 -21.96 -4.04 -1.84
C THR A 316 -21.33 -2.66 -1.80
N VAL A 317 -20.69 -2.25 -2.91
CA VAL A 317 -20.25 -0.88 -3.12
C VAL A 317 -21.32 -0.16 -3.97
N THR A 318 -21.89 0.91 -3.43
CA THR A 318 -22.93 1.70 -4.11
C THR A 318 -22.41 3.11 -4.38
N PRO A 319 -22.21 3.52 -5.66
CA PRO A 319 -21.73 4.85 -6.00
C PRO A 319 -22.80 5.93 -5.77
N SER A 320 -22.36 7.15 -5.40
CA SER A 320 -23.16 8.38 -5.47
C SER A 320 -22.78 9.13 -6.75
N GLY A 321 -23.25 8.63 -7.90
CA GLY A 321 -22.79 9.04 -9.22
C GLY A 321 -21.76 8.07 -9.78
N ASN A 322 -20.47 8.29 -9.52
CA ASN A 322 -19.40 7.34 -9.85
C ASN A 322 -18.43 7.17 -8.68
N ILE A 323 -17.81 6.00 -8.59
CA ILE A 323 -16.76 5.71 -7.60
C ILE A 323 -15.71 4.77 -8.20
N LYS A 324 -14.43 5.03 -7.90
CA LYS A 324 -13.34 4.07 -8.15
C LYS A 324 -12.74 3.63 -6.84
N VAL A 325 -12.69 2.33 -6.63
CA VAL A 325 -12.07 1.75 -5.45
C VAL A 325 -11.12 0.63 -5.83
N LEU A 326 -10.04 0.51 -5.08
CA LEU A 326 -9.24 -0.69 -5.05
C LEU A 326 -9.79 -1.59 -3.94
N THR A 327 -9.93 -2.87 -4.23
CA THR A 327 -10.24 -3.89 -3.21
C THR A 327 -9.04 -4.80 -3.04
N SER A 328 -8.61 -5.05 -1.81
CA SER A 328 -7.46 -5.94 -1.53
C SER A 328 -7.77 -6.91 -0.40
N TYR A 329 -7.32 -8.16 -0.55
CA TYR A 329 -7.49 -9.24 0.43
C TYR A 329 -6.36 -10.26 0.32
N ILE A 330 -6.27 -11.21 1.25
CA ILE A 330 -5.32 -12.33 1.20
C ILE A 330 -6.08 -13.61 0.80
N LYS A 331 -5.55 -14.36 -0.16
CA LYS A 331 -6.09 -15.66 -0.57
C LYS A 331 -5.69 -16.76 0.39
#